data_b45da8554f163d28b80438698809176b
#
_entry.id   b45da8554f163d28b80438698809176b
#
_cell.length_a   1.000
_cell.length_b   1.000
_cell.length_c   1.000
_cell.angle_alpha   90.00
_cell.angle_beta   90.00
_cell.angle_gamma   90.00
#
_symmetry.space_group_name_H-M   'P 1'
#
loop_
_entity.id
_entity.type
_entity.pdbx_description
1 polymer ?
#
loop_
_entity_poly.entity_id
_entity_poly.type
_entity_poly.pdbx_seq_one_letter_code
_entity_poly.pdbx_strand_id
1 'polypeptide(L)'
;WNKYRLTCSAWDYAHNNLLSSATLCWPQAPNVLLREHYRCHPIIAGFFNRKFYSGNLIVMTADQGGPDVMKVIFTVPGNHARGRVNQRQVDVIIQEVLPALRQQGVSDIGVIAPYRDQVVILRDALGGNVEVNTVHGFQGREKQAIVMSTVDNEIGDFVDDAKLLNVAVSRAQRSLTVVMAEGQDIFRTNFGDLVRYIRYQQQLVVHSQVRSVFELLYANYYDARREFLNARGWGSVW
;
A
#
# COMPACT_ATOMS: atom_id res chain seq x y z
N TRP A 1 -14.60 29.68 -13.81
CA TRP A 1 -15.81 29.80 -14.62
C TRP A 1 -16.02 31.23 -15.12
N ASN A 2 -16.27 32.18 -14.24
CA ASN A 2 -16.63 33.55 -14.61
C ASN A 2 -15.58 34.27 -15.48
N LYS A 3 -14.29 34.01 -15.26
CA LYS A 3 -13.18 34.63 -16.01
C LYS A 3 -13.16 34.23 -17.49
N TYR A 4 -13.55 32.99 -17.81
CA TYR A 4 -13.49 32.43 -19.17
C TYR A 4 -14.84 32.24 -19.81
N ARG A 5 -15.95 32.64 -19.13
CA ARG A 5 -17.35 32.52 -19.62
C ARG A 5 -17.67 31.11 -20.13
N LEU A 6 -17.21 30.08 -19.40
CA LEU A 6 -17.49 28.69 -19.77
C LEU A 6 -18.97 28.41 -19.62
N THR A 7 -19.58 27.94 -20.69
CA THR A 7 -21.01 27.64 -20.76
C THR A 7 -21.35 26.18 -20.52
N CYS A 8 -20.37 25.31 -20.55
CA CYS A 8 -20.53 23.88 -20.40
C CYS A 8 -19.71 23.36 -19.21
N SER A 9 -20.37 22.65 -18.28
CA SER A 9 -19.73 22.05 -17.11
C SER A 9 -18.66 21.00 -17.47
N ALA A 10 -18.75 20.43 -18.66
CA ALA A 10 -17.74 19.50 -19.16
C ALA A 10 -16.34 20.12 -19.26
N TRP A 11 -16.21 21.42 -19.44
CA TRP A 11 -14.95 22.14 -19.59
C TRP A 11 -14.36 22.64 -18.26
N ASP A 12 -14.98 22.28 -17.15
CA ASP A 12 -14.49 22.60 -15.82
C ASP A 12 -13.37 21.63 -15.40
N TYR A 13 -12.12 21.99 -15.65
CA TYR A 13 -10.94 21.19 -15.31
C TYR A 13 -10.66 21.08 -13.80
N ALA A 14 -11.33 21.86 -12.98
CA ALA A 14 -11.24 21.71 -11.53
C ALA A 14 -11.98 20.44 -11.05
N HIS A 15 -13.04 20.05 -11.78
CA HIS A 15 -13.89 18.92 -11.41
C HIS A 15 -13.87 17.77 -12.43
N ASN A 16 -13.42 18.02 -13.66
CA ASN A 16 -13.40 17.03 -14.72
C ASN A 16 -11.98 16.75 -15.23
N ASN A 17 -11.68 15.49 -15.44
CA ASN A 17 -10.55 15.05 -16.26
C ASN A 17 -10.99 14.94 -17.75
N LEU A 18 -10.02 14.64 -18.63
CA LEU A 18 -10.29 14.54 -20.06
C LEU A 18 -11.40 13.52 -20.40
N LEU A 19 -11.41 12.36 -19.72
CA LEU A 19 -12.40 11.31 -19.97
C LEU A 19 -13.79 11.74 -19.52
N SER A 20 -13.93 12.28 -18.30
CA SER A 20 -15.21 12.75 -17.80
C SER A 20 -15.74 13.94 -18.63
N SER A 21 -14.86 14.85 -19.04
CA SER A 21 -15.20 15.95 -19.95
C SER A 21 -15.73 15.42 -21.29
N ALA A 22 -15.04 14.47 -21.90
CA ALA A 22 -15.47 13.86 -23.16
C ALA A 22 -16.83 13.15 -23.01
N THR A 23 -17.04 12.39 -21.94
CA THR A 23 -18.30 11.70 -21.66
C THR A 23 -19.47 12.68 -21.50
N LEU A 24 -19.22 13.83 -20.86
CA LEU A 24 -20.22 14.88 -20.69
C LEU A 24 -20.53 15.61 -22.01
N CYS A 25 -19.51 15.84 -22.86
CA CYS A 25 -19.70 16.47 -24.16
C CYS A 25 -20.43 15.57 -25.16
N TRP A 26 -20.15 14.27 -25.10
CA TRP A 26 -20.70 13.28 -26.06
C TRP A 26 -21.35 12.10 -25.31
N PRO A 27 -22.50 12.29 -24.66
CA PRO A 27 -23.16 11.25 -23.85
C PRO A 27 -23.64 10.05 -24.70
N GLN A 28 -23.78 10.23 -25.99
CA GLN A 28 -24.18 9.17 -26.93
C GLN A 28 -22.97 8.44 -27.56
N ALA A 29 -21.74 8.85 -27.25
CA ALA A 29 -20.57 8.14 -27.74
C ALA A 29 -20.52 6.71 -27.16
N PRO A 30 -20.12 5.71 -27.95
CA PRO A 30 -19.94 4.36 -27.46
C PRO A 30 -18.99 4.35 -26.27
N ASN A 31 -19.42 3.81 -25.13
CA ASN A 31 -18.61 3.64 -23.94
C ASN A 31 -18.53 2.14 -23.63
N VAL A 32 -17.34 1.57 -23.75
CA VAL A 32 -17.10 0.15 -23.50
C VAL A 32 -16.15 0.00 -22.32
N LEU A 33 -16.61 -0.64 -21.26
CA LEU A 33 -15.77 -1.06 -20.15
C LEU A 33 -14.99 -2.31 -20.55
N LEU A 34 -13.66 -2.24 -20.56
CA LEU A 34 -12.79 -3.41 -20.73
C LEU A 34 -12.86 -4.23 -19.43
N ARG A 35 -13.48 -5.40 -19.52
CA ARG A 35 -13.79 -6.21 -18.32
C ARG A 35 -12.80 -7.35 -18.10
N GLU A 36 -12.10 -7.78 -19.12
CA GLU A 36 -11.19 -8.92 -19.03
C GLU A 36 -9.86 -8.51 -18.36
N HIS A 37 -9.45 -9.28 -17.37
CA HIS A 37 -8.24 -9.02 -16.59
C HIS A 37 -7.29 -10.23 -16.68
N TYR A 38 -6.12 -10.03 -17.30
CA TYR A 38 -5.15 -11.08 -17.61
C TYR A 38 -3.85 -10.99 -16.81
N ARG A 39 -3.77 -10.12 -15.79
CA ARG A 39 -2.50 -9.78 -15.14
C ARG A 39 -2.34 -10.41 -13.77
N CYS A 40 -3.21 -10.03 -12.83
CA CYS A 40 -3.04 -10.33 -11.43
C CYS A 40 -3.57 -11.72 -11.07
N HIS A 41 -2.95 -12.35 -10.08
CA HIS A 41 -3.49 -13.55 -9.46
C HIS A 41 -4.96 -13.35 -9.05
N PRO A 42 -5.83 -14.38 -9.18
CA PRO A 42 -7.28 -14.25 -8.92
C PRO A 42 -7.62 -13.67 -7.54
N ILE A 43 -6.87 -14.02 -6.49
CA ILE A 43 -7.06 -13.46 -5.14
C ILE A 43 -6.79 -11.95 -5.13
N ILE A 44 -5.72 -11.47 -5.77
CA ILE A 44 -5.41 -10.04 -5.85
C ILE A 44 -6.47 -9.32 -6.68
N ALA A 45 -6.79 -9.87 -7.86
CA ALA A 45 -7.81 -9.32 -8.73
C ALA A 45 -9.20 -9.26 -8.07
N GLY A 46 -9.54 -10.26 -7.27
CA GLY A 46 -10.78 -10.32 -6.52
C GLY A 46 -10.97 -9.16 -5.55
N PHE A 47 -9.90 -8.64 -4.93
CA PHE A 47 -9.99 -7.48 -4.07
C PHE A 47 -10.42 -6.24 -4.83
N PHE A 48 -9.63 -5.82 -5.81
CA PHE A 48 -9.94 -4.57 -6.52
C PHE A 48 -11.18 -4.70 -7.40
N ASN A 49 -11.51 -5.89 -7.91
CA ASN A 49 -12.74 -6.13 -8.64
C ASN A 49 -13.97 -5.85 -7.77
N ARG A 50 -14.03 -6.39 -6.55
CA ARG A 50 -15.14 -6.16 -5.62
C ARG A 50 -15.19 -4.72 -5.14
N LYS A 51 -14.04 -4.14 -4.79
CA LYS A 51 -13.98 -2.83 -4.16
C LYS A 51 -14.18 -1.67 -5.16
N PHE A 52 -13.60 -1.76 -6.35
CA PHE A 52 -13.52 -0.62 -7.28
C PHE A 52 -14.28 -0.84 -8.60
N TYR A 53 -14.61 -2.09 -8.95
CA TYR A 53 -15.26 -2.43 -10.22
C TYR A 53 -16.61 -3.13 -10.03
N SER A 54 -17.16 -3.14 -8.81
CA SER A 54 -18.47 -3.73 -8.48
C SER A 54 -18.63 -5.19 -8.94
N GLY A 55 -17.53 -5.95 -8.99
CA GLY A 55 -17.51 -7.33 -9.45
C GLY A 55 -17.61 -7.52 -10.98
N ASN A 56 -17.49 -6.44 -11.75
CA ASN A 56 -17.71 -6.49 -13.21
C ASN A 56 -16.51 -7.02 -14.01
N LEU A 57 -15.33 -7.15 -13.41
CA LEU A 57 -14.17 -7.69 -14.13
C LEU A 57 -14.27 -9.22 -14.23
N ILE A 58 -13.87 -9.73 -15.38
CA ILE A 58 -13.73 -11.15 -15.67
C ILE A 58 -12.24 -11.50 -15.51
N VAL A 59 -11.92 -12.21 -14.43
CA VAL A 59 -10.53 -12.59 -14.16
C VAL A 59 -10.19 -13.81 -15.02
N MET A 60 -9.26 -13.62 -15.95
CA MET A 60 -8.84 -14.63 -16.94
C MET A 60 -7.55 -15.35 -16.53
N THR A 61 -6.94 -14.95 -15.40
CA THR A 61 -5.76 -15.62 -14.85
C THR A 61 -6.17 -16.85 -14.06
N ALA A 62 -5.38 -17.92 -14.17
CA ALA A 62 -5.55 -19.11 -13.35
C ALA A 62 -4.87 -18.95 -11.98
N ASP A 63 -5.44 -19.57 -10.96
CA ASP A 63 -4.76 -19.77 -9.69
C ASP A 63 -3.65 -20.81 -9.92
N GLN A 64 -2.40 -20.35 -9.88
CA GLN A 64 -1.24 -21.24 -10.07
C GLN A 64 -0.85 -21.94 -8.77
N GLY A 65 -1.62 -21.74 -7.69
CA GLY A 65 -1.28 -22.23 -6.37
C GLY A 65 -0.05 -21.54 -5.79
N GLY A 66 0.11 -21.59 -4.52
CA GLY A 66 1.26 -21.03 -3.82
C GLY A 66 0.82 -20.43 -2.49
N PRO A 67 1.65 -20.53 -1.47
CA PRO A 67 1.39 -19.86 -0.21
C PRO A 67 1.56 -18.35 -0.42
N ASP A 68 0.76 -17.57 0.27
CA ASP A 68 0.98 -16.15 0.50
C ASP A 68 0.91 -15.24 -0.72
N VAL A 69 -0.19 -15.35 -1.46
CA VAL A 69 -0.47 -14.43 -2.58
C VAL A 69 -0.66 -13.00 -2.06
N MET A 70 -1.28 -12.83 -0.90
CA MET A 70 -1.40 -11.55 -0.23
C MET A 70 -0.92 -11.65 1.22
N LYS A 71 -0.18 -10.62 1.67
CA LYS A 71 0.40 -10.61 3.01
C LYS A 71 0.33 -9.22 3.62
N VAL A 72 0.00 -9.16 4.91
CA VAL A 72 0.19 -7.95 5.71
C VAL A 72 1.22 -8.23 6.78
N ILE A 73 2.19 -7.32 6.93
CA ILE A 73 3.16 -7.33 8.00
C ILE A 73 2.97 -6.08 8.85
N PHE A 74 2.54 -6.29 10.09
CA PHE A 74 2.42 -5.21 11.05
C PHE A 74 3.76 -4.92 11.71
N THR A 75 4.12 -3.63 11.75
CA THR A 75 5.30 -3.12 12.43
C THR A 75 4.90 -2.39 13.70
N VAL A 76 5.75 -2.40 14.71
CA VAL A 76 5.52 -1.61 15.92
C VAL A 76 5.52 -0.11 15.57
N PRO A 77 4.49 0.66 15.95
CA PRO A 77 4.47 2.10 15.77
C PRO A 77 5.50 2.79 16.67
N GLY A 78 5.86 4.03 16.36
CA GLY A 78 6.75 4.82 17.21
C GLY A 78 7.60 5.84 16.47
N ASN A 79 8.65 6.32 17.13
CA ASN A 79 9.50 7.43 16.69
C ASN A 79 10.37 7.17 15.44
N HIS A 80 10.35 5.97 14.90
CA HIS A 80 10.99 5.63 13.64
C HIS A 80 10.20 6.08 12.41
N ALA A 81 8.94 6.48 12.58
CA ALA A 81 8.16 7.20 11.59
C ALA A 81 8.28 8.71 11.86
N ARG A 82 9.04 9.42 11.03
CA ARG A 82 9.28 10.87 11.15
C ARG A 82 9.10 11.55 9.81
N GLY A 83 8.24 12.57 9.79
CA GLY A 83 7.90 13.24 8.56
C GLY A 83 7.28 12.26 7.57
N ARG A 84 7.92 12.09 6.40
CA ARG A 84 7.48 11.19 5.33
C ARG A 84 8.35 9.95 5.18
N VAL A 85 8.99 9.53 6.26
CA VAL A 85 9.91 8.39 6.30
C VAL A 85 9.58 7.50 7.50
N ASN A 86 9.62 6.20 7.29
CA ASN A 86 9.51 5.18 8.33
C ASN A 86 10.65 4.17 8.20
N GLN A 87 11.69 4.36 9.01
CA GLN A 87 12.87 3.50 8.97
C GLN A 87 12.54 2.05 9.34
N ARG A 88 11.60 1.82 10.27
CA ARG A 88 11.19 0.48 10.66
C ARG A 88 10.62 -0.31 9.48
N GLN A 89 9.77 0.33 8.66
CA GLN A 89 9.23 -0.33 7.47
C GLN A 89 10.32 -0.61 6.42
N VAL A 90 11.33 0.26 6.30
CA VAL A 90 12.51 0.00 5.47
C VAL A 90 13.24 -1.25 5.94
N ASP A 91 13.54 -1.32 7.24
CA ASP A 91 14.26 -2.45 7.85
C ASP A 91 13.50 -3.77 7.68
N VAL A 92 12.18 -3.77 7.89
CA VAL A 92 11.31 -4.94 7.67
C VAL A 92 11.32 -5.40 6.20
N ILE A 93 11.25 -4.47 5.27
CA ILE A 93 11.32 -4.80 3.84
C ILE A 93 12.64 -5.48 3.51
N ILE A 94 13.76 -4.96 4.03
CA ILE A 94 15.10 -5.46 3.74
C ILE A 94 15.38 -6.79 4.45
N GLN A 95 15.00 -6.91 5.72
CA GLN A 95 15.41 -8.05 6.56
C GLN A 95 14.42 -9.21 6.51
N GLU A 96 13.14 -8.97 6.28
CA GLU A 96 12.11 -10.02 6.27
C GLU A 96 11.50 -10.24 4.90
N VAL A 97 11.02 -9.17 4.21
CA VAL A 97 10.19 -9.31 3.01
C VAL A 97 11.01 -9.76 1.81
N LEU A 98 12.07 -9.02 1.47
CA LEU A 98 12.88 -9.32 0.28
C LEU A 98 13.60 -10.66 0.36
N PRO A 99 14.20 -11.07 1.49
CA PRO A 99 14.77 -12.41 1.62
C PRO A 99 13.74 -13.52 1.42
N ALA A 100 12.54 -13.38 2.01
CA ALA A 100 11.46 -14.36 1.87
C ALA A 100 10.99 -14.50 0.40
N LEU A 101 10.80 -13.38 -0.31
CA LEU A 101 10.42 -13.38 -1.72
C LEU A 101 11.51 -14.03 -2.59
N ARG A 102 12.77 -13.73 -2.33
CA ARG A 102 13.91 -14.33 -3.07
C ARG A 102 14.02 -15.83 -2.82
N GLN A 103 13.78 -16.30 -1.58
CA GLN A 103 13.74 -17.74 -1.26
C GLN A 103 12.62 -18.46 -2.01
N GLN A 104 11.51 -17.77 -2.29
CA GLN A 104 10.41 -18.28 -3.13
C GLN A 104 10.70 -18.20 -4.63
N GLY A 105 11.93 -17.80 -5.03
CA GLY A 105 12.32 -17.68 -6.43
C GLY A 105 11.75 -16.46 -7.16
N VAL A 106 11.25 -15.46 -6.43
CA VAL A 106 10.74 -14.22 -7.02
C VAL A 106 11.90 -13.25 -7.22
N SER A 107 12.17 -12.88 -8.47
CA SER A 107 13.26 -11.96 -8.83
C SER A 107 12.76 -10.58 -9.27
N ASP A 108 11.59 -10.53 -9.91
CA ASP A 108 10.99 -9.27 -10.39
C ASP A 108 10.11 -8.65 -9.31
N ILE A 109 10.75 -7.86 -8.43
CA ILE A 109 10.15 -7.25 -7.26
C ILE A 109 10.08 -5.73 -7.44
N GLY A 110 8.93 -5.14 -7.09
CA GLY A 110 8.74 -3.70 -6.98
C GLY A 110 8.38 -3.29 -5.57
N VAL A 111 8.92 -2.16 -5.12
CA VAL A 111 8.56 -1.56 -3.82
C VAL A 111 7.86 -0.22 -4.07
N ILE A 112 6.68 -0.06 -3.48
CA ILE A 112 5.86 1.15 -3.62
C ILE A 112 5.76 1.83 -2.26
N ALA A 113 5.98 3.15 -2.25
CA ALA A 113 5.73 3.99 -1.08
C ALA A 113 4.93 5.24 -1.49
N PRO A 114 4.10 5.82 -0.61
CA PRO A 114 3.29 7.00 -0.93
C PRO A 114 4.15 8.26 -1.05
N TYR A 115 5.27 8.35 -0.34
CA TYR A 115 6.10 9.53 -0.24
C TYR A 115 7.45 9.37 -0.95
N ARG A 116 7.90 10.43 -1.63
CA ARG A 116 9.20 10.47 -2.31
C ARG A 116 10.37 10.27 -1.35
N ASP A 117 10.27 10.80 -0.14
CA ASP A 117 11.34 10.70 0.86
C ASP A 117 11.57 9.24 1.26
N GLN A 118 10.50 8.46 1.45
CA GLN A 118 10.59 7.01 1.69
C GLN A 118 11.18 6.27 0.48
N VAL A 119 10.81 6.67 -0.75
CA VAL A 119 11.36 6.09 -1.98
C VAL A 119 12.87 6.30 -2.07
N VAL A 120 13.37 7.48 -1.71
CA VAL A 120 14.81 7.78 -1.71
C VAL A 120 15.55 6.84 -0.76
N ILE A 121 15.11 6.77 0.50
CA ILE A 121 15.75 5.92 1.51
C ILE A 121 15.71 4.43 1.11
N LEU A 122 14.58 3.96 0.59
CA LEU A 122 14.48 2.59 0.10
C LEU A 122 15.43 2.32 -1.08
N ARG A 123 15.57 3.25 -2.02
CA ARG A 123 16.51 3.11 -3.15
C ARG A 123 17.95 3.05 -2.68
N ASP A 124 18.33 3.93 -1.78
CA ASP A 124 19.70 3.98 -1.23
C ASP A 124 20.01 2.68 -0.48
N ALA A 125 19.09 2.21 0.35
CA ALA A 125 19.26 0.98 1.12
C ALA A 125 19.28 -0.30 0.25
N LEU A 126 18.57 -0.31 -0.90
CA LEU A 126 18.47 -1.48 -1.78
C LEU A 126 19.51 -1.49 -2.92
N GLY A 127 20.31 -0.44 -3.07
CA GLY A 127 21.42 -0.37 -4.02
C GLY A 127 21.03 -0.59 -5.48
N GLY A 128 19.80 -0.24 -5.87
CA GLY A 128 19.32 -0.33 -7.27
C GLY A 128 18.90 -1.74 -7.73
N ASN A 129 19.01 -2.77 -6.89
CA ASN A 129 18.67 -4.15 -7.24
C ASN A 129 17.14 -4.44 -7.27
N VAL A 130 16.35 -3.51 -6.77
CA VAL A 130 14.87 -3.58 -6.72
C VAL A 130 14.31 -2.25 -7.21
N GLU A 131 13.29 -2.30 -8.04
CA GLU A 131 12.63 -1.07 -8.48
C GLU A 131 11.79 -0.49 -7.35
N VAL A 132 12.11 0.75 -6.95
CA VAL A 132 11.39 1.49 -5.91
C VAL A 132 10.81 2.76 -6.50
N ASN A 133 9.52 3.00 -6.31
CA ASN A 133 8.89 4.23 -6.79
C ASN A 133 7.64 4.59 -5.98
N THR A 134 7.10 5.79 -6.23
CA THR A 134 5.75 6.14 -5.77
C THR A 134 4.70 5.40 -6.60
N VAL A 135 3.45 5.39 -6.13
CA VAL A 135 2.31 4.79 -6.87
C VAL A 135 2.23 5.35 -8.29
N HIS A 136 2.38 6.67 -8.45
CA HIS A 136 2.37 7.32 -9.76
C HIS A 136 3.53 6.87 -10.67
N GLY A 137 4.72 6.67 -10.09
CA GLY A 137 5.88 6.19 -10.83
C GLY A 137 5.78 4.73 -11.26
N PHE A 138 4.89 3.95 -10.64
CA PHE A 138 4.56 2.58 -11.06
C PHE A 138 3.40 2.51 -12.05
N GLN A 139 2.80 3.64 -12.42
CA GLN A 139 1.71 3.63 -13.40
C GLN A 139 2.19 3.09 -14.75
N GLY A 140 1.48 2.10 -15.29
CA GLY A 140 1.87 1.40 -16.51
C GLY A 140 2.94 0.31 -16.35
N ARG A 141 3.48 0.11 -15.15
CA ARG A 141 4.46 -0.97 -14.84
C ARG A 141 3.80 -2.05 -14.00
N GLU A 142 4.35 -3.25 -14.06
CA GLU A 142 3.89 -4.40 -13.29
C GLU A 142 5.08 -5.25 -12.84
N LYS A 143 4.93 -6.01 -11.77
CA LYS A 143 5.95 -6.84 -11.17
C LYS A 143 5.37 -8.17 -10.70
N GLN A 144 6.19 -9.20 -10.65
CA GLN A 144 5.77 -10.48 -10.07
C GLN A 144 5.34 -10.29 -8.62
N ALA A 145 6.12 -9.54 -7.84
CA ALA A 145 5.76 -9.18 -6.47
C ALA A 145 5.79 -7.67 -6.26
N ILE A 146 4.78 -7.15 -5.58
CA ILE A 146 4.75 -5.77 -5.10
C ILE A 146 4.81 -5.77 -3.57
N VAL A 147 5.68 -4.93 -3.05
CA VAL A 147 5.78 -4.61 -1.62
C VAL A 147 5.35 -3.16 -1.43
N MET A 148 4.35 -2.94 -0.58
CA MET A 148 3.85 -1.60 -0.25
C MET A 148 4.27 -1.21 1.16
N SER A 149 4.90 -0.05 1.30
CA SER A 149 5.15 0.62 2.59
C SER A 149 4.10 1.70 2.77
N THR A 150 3.34 1.69 3.87
CA THR A 150 2.35 2.75 4.16
C THR A 150 3.00 3.98 4.79
N VAL A 151 4.19 3.84 5.35
CA VAL A 151 5.00 4.88 6.00
C VAL A 151 4.41 5.35 7.33
N ASP A 152 3.21 5.89 7.31
CA ASP A 152 2.60 6.54 8.46
C ASP A 152 2.26 5.55 9.58
N ASN A 153 2.36 5.99 10.85
CA ASN A 153 1.86 5.23 11.99
C ASN A 153 0.33 5.22 12.03
N GLU A 154 -0.30 6.28 11.53
CA GLU A 154 -1.73 6.41 11.31
C GLU A 154 -1.97 6.78 9.85
N ILE A 155 -2.71 5.95 9.14
CA ILE A 155 -2.99 6.16 7.72
C ILE A 155 -3.95 7.33 7.56
N GLY A 156 -3.46 8.41 6.93
CA GLY A 156 -4.26 9.57 6.57
C GLY A 156 -4.87 9.46 5.16
N ASP A 157 -5.75 10.41 4.83
CA ASP A 157 -6.53 10.45 3.58
C ASP A 157 -5.67 10.33 2.31
N PHE A 158 -4.46 10.89 2.32
CA PHE A 158 -3.56 10.83 1.17
C PHE A 158 -3.08 9.41 0.88
N VAL A 159 -2.72 8.66 1.92
CA VAL A 159 -2.26 7.27 1.78
C VAL A 159 -3.44 6.35 1.52
N ASP A 160 -4.60 6.64 2.10
CA ASP A 160 -5.84 5.85 1.95
C ASP A 160 -6.64 6.19 0.69
N ASP A 161 -6.09 6.94 -0.26
CA ASP A 161 -6.77 7.26 -1.51
C ASP A 161 -7.13 5.99 -2.30
N ALA A 162 -8.40 5.82 -2.58
CA ALA A 162 -8.94 4.63 -3.24
C ALA A 162 -8.35 4.38 -4.64
N LYS A 163 -8.05 5.46 -5.39
CA LYS A 163 -7.48 5.36 -6.74
C LYS A 163 -6.01 4.94 -6.67
N LEU A 164 -5.27 5.51 -5.71
CA LEU A 164 -3.87 5.15 -5.49
C LEU A 164 -3.76 3.68 -5.03
N LEU A 165 -4.61 3.25 -4.10
CA LEU A 165 -4.63 1.86 -3.65
C LEU A 165 -4.97 0.90 -4.81
N ASN A 166 -5.98 1.22 -5.63
CA ASN A 166 -6.32 0.42 -6.80
C ASN A 166 -5.14 0.27 -7.77
N VAL A 167 -4.46 1.39 -8.08
CA VAL A 167 -3.27 1.36 -8.95
C VAL A 167 -2.18 0.49 -8.33
N ALA A 168 -1.86 0.68 -7.05
CA ALA A 168 -0.78 -0.04 -6.39
C ALA A 168 -1.03 -1.56 -6.33
N VAL A 169 -2.22 -1.97 -5.89
CA VAL A 169 -2.61 -3.38 -5.80
C VAL A 169 -2.61 -4.06 -7.18
N SER A 170 -3.12 -3.36 -8.20
CA SER A 170 -3.18 -3.90 -9.56
C SER A 170 -1.82 -4.00 -10.28
N ARG A 171 -0.71 -3.57 -9.66
CA ARG A 171 0.66 -3.76 -10.17
C ARG A 171 1.22 -5.14 -9.85
N ALA A 172 0.67 -5.85 -8.87
CA ALA A 172 1.13 -7.15 -8.44
C ALA A 172 0.57 -8.26 -9.32
N GLN A 173 1.45 -8.99 -9.99
CA GLN A 173 1.04 -10.14 -10.82
C GLN A 173 0.78 -11.39 -9.97
N ARG A 174 1.72 -11.77 -9.10
CA ARG A 174 1.70 -13.02 -8.33
C ARG A 174 1.51 -12.81 -6.84
N SER A 175 2.15 -11.79 -6.25
CA SER A 175 2.05 -11.56 -4.81
C SER A 175 2.08 -10.08 -4.43
N LEU A 176 1.37 -9.76 -3.35
CA LEU A 176 1.28 -8.44 -2.75
C LEU A 176 1.60 -8.52 -1.27
N THR A 177 2.61 -7.79 -0.82
CA THR A 177 2.92 -7.63 0.61
C THR A 177 2.70 -6.18 1.03
N VAL A 178 1.94 -5.96 2.09
CA VAL A 178 1.73 -4.63 2.68
C VAL A 178 2.45 -4.58 4.03
N VAL A 179 3.32 -3.58 4.20
CA VAL A 179 4.01 -3.30 5.46
C VAL A 179 3.40 -2.04 6.05
N MET A 180 2.82 -2.14 7.24
CA MET A 180 2.08 -1.05 7.88
C MET A 180 2.24 -1.07 9.40
N ALA A 181 2.03 0.07 10.06
CA ALA A 181 2.08 0.15 11.51
C ALA A 181 0.88 -0.55 12.16
N GLU A 182 1.12 -1.19 13.31
CA GLU A 182 0.09 -1.81 14.14
C GLU A 182 -0.65 -0.77 14.99
N GLY A 183 -1.84 -1.14 15.49
CA GLY A 183 -2.57 -0.39 16.51
C GLY A 183 -3.36 0.81 16.01
N GLN A 184 -3.33 1.13 14.73
CA GLN A 184 -4.12 2.20 14.15
C GLN A 184 -5.57 1.78 13.89
N ASP A 185 -6.50 2.72 13.99
CA ASP A 185 -7.91 2.49 13.61
C ASP A 185 -8.06 2.54 12.08
N ILE A 186 -8.04 1.38 11.46
CA ILE A 186 -8.24 1.21 10.01
C ILE A 186 -9.65 0.71 9.66
N PHE A 187 -10.58 0.70 10.61
CA PHE A 187 -11.88 0.05 10.39
C PHE A 187 -12.66 0.65 9.21
N ARG A 188 -12.57 1.96 9.01
CA ARG A 188 -13.27 2.69 7.93
C ARG A 188 -12.38 3.10 6.77
N THR A 189 -11.18 2.53 6.67
CA THR A 189 -10.21 2.88 5.64
C THR A 189 -10.20 1.86 4.50
N ASN A 190 -9.67 2.28 3.35
CA ASN A 190 -9.46 1.38 2.21
C ASN A 190 -8.42 0.30 2.52
N PHE A 191 -7.38 0.63 3.28
CA PHE A 191 -6.42 -0.36 3.79
C PHE A 191 -7.06 -1.31 4.78
N GLY A 192 -8.02 -0.87 5.60
CA GLY A 192 -8.80 -1.74 6.47
C GLY A 192 -9.61 -2.76 5.69
N ASP A 193 -10.22 -2.36 4.57
CA ASP A 193 -10.89 -3.28 3.66
C ASP A 193 -9.92 -4.30 3.07
N LEU A 194 -8.71 -3.87 2.69
CA LEU A 194 -7.67 -4.75 2.19
C LEU A 194 -7.24 -5.78 3.25
N VAL A 195 -7.00 -5.35 4.48
CA VAL A 195 -6.63 -6.25 5.59
C VAL A 195 -7.76 -7.25 5.89
N ARG A 196 -9.03 -6.79 5.94
CA ARG A 196 -10.18 -7.67 6.12
C ARG A 196 -10.31 -8.70 4.98
N TYR A 197 -10.10 -8.26 3.75
CA TYR A 197 -10.12 -9.15 2.60
C TYR A 197 -9.01 -10.20 2.67
N ILE A 198 -7.78 -9.81 3.03
CA ILE A 198 -6.64 -10.71 3.21
C ILE A 198 -6.97 -11.78 4.26
N ARG A 199 -7.54 -11.39 5.41
CA ARG A 199 -7.99 -12.32 6.45
C ARG A 199 -9.11 -13.24 5.96
N TYR A 200 -10.09 -12.71 5.24
CA TYR A 200 -11.20 -13.49 4.68
C TYR A 200 -10.72 -14.56 3.70
N GLN A 201 -9.70 -14.24 2.89
CA GLN A 201 -9.07 -15.17 1.97
C GLN A 201 -8.07 -16.13 2.65
N GLN A 202 -8.00 -16.13 3.98
CA GLN A 202 -7.08 -16.96 4.76
C GLN A 202 -5.60 -16.74 4.37
N GLN A 203 -5.28 -15.55 3.91
CA GLN A 203 -3.93 -15.13 3.58
C GLN A 203 -3.19 -14.62 4.82
N LEU A 204 -1.87 -14.43 4.72
CA LEU A 204 -1.03 -14.15 5.88
C LEU A 204 -1.21 -12.75 6.45
N VAL A 205 -1.43 -12.70 7.75
CA VAL A 205 -1.36 -11.46 8.56
C VAL A 205 -0.42 -11.76 9.73
N VAL A 206 0.76 -11.14 9.70
CA VAL A 206 1.84 -11.41 10.65
C VAL A 206 2.38 -10.13 11.29
N HIS A 207 3.09 -10.28 12.39
CA HIS A 207 3.81 -9.19 13.06
C HIS A 207 5.30 -9.34 12.79
N SER A 208 5.95 -8.23 12.45
CA SER A 208 7.39 -8.19 12.22
C SER A 208 8.16 -8.49 13.49
N GLN A 209 9.26 -9.20 13.34
CA GLN A 209 10.23 -9.47 14.41
C GLN A 209 11.36 -8.42 14.47
N VAL A 210 11.41 -7.51 13.50
CA VAL A 210 12.43 -6.44 13.46
C VAL A 210 12.24 -5.51 14.64
N ARG A 211 13.26 -5.43 15.48
CA ARG A 211 13.34 -4.56 16.67
C ARG A 211 14.48 -3.58 16.52
N SER A 212 14.35 -2.40 17.10
CA SER A 212 15.48 -1.48 17.20
C SER A 212 16.51 -2.03 18.21
N VAL A 213 17.78 -1.69 18.01
CA VAL A 213 18.84 -2.01 18.99
C VAL A 213 18.48 -1.43 20.36
N PHE A 214 17.85 -0.26 20.40
CA PHE A 214 17.38 0.34 21.63
C PHE A 214 16.31 -0.51 22.34
N GLU A 215 15.33 -1.03 21.61
CA GLU A 215 14.30 -1.91 22.18
C GLU A 215 14.91 -3.23 22.70
N LEU A 216 15.90 -3.78 22.00
CA LEU A 216 16.60 -4.99 22.42
C LEU A 216 17.41 -4.75 23.69
N LEU A 217 18.17 -3.65 23.76
CA LEU A 217 19.01 -3.32 24.91
C LEU A 217 18.18 -2.96 26.16
N TYR A 218 17.01 -2.37 25.98
CA TYR A 218 16.18 -1.90 27.08
C TYR A 218 14.93 -2.74 27.33
N ALA A 219 14.77 -3.88 26.63
CA ALA A 219 13.61 -4.76 26.80
C ALA A 219 13.41 -5.16 28.29
N ASN A 220 14.49 -5.47 29.01
CA ASN A 220 14.45 -5.87 30.41
C ASN A 220 14.13 -4.71 31.38
N TYR A 221 14.24 -3.46 30.93
CA TYR A 221 13.98 -2.26 31.74
C TYR A 221 12.74 -1.49 31.29
N TYR A 222 12.04 -2.02 30.30
CA TYR A 222 10.91 -1.29 29.67
C TYR A 222 9.79 -1.03 30.64
N ASP A 223 9.41 -2.03 31.43
CA ASP A 223 8.32 -1.90 32.42
C ASP A 223 8.69 -0.96 33.56
N ALA A 224 9.89 -1.09 34.12
CA ALA A 224 10.39 -0.20 35.16
C ALA A 224 10.49 1.26 34.67
N ARG A 225 10.89 1.47 33.42
CA ARG A 225 10.95 2.80 32.82
C ARG A 225 9.56 3.38 32.53
N ARG A 226 8.63 2.55 32.09
CA ARG A 226 7.23 2.93 31.87
C ARG A 226 6.57 3.35 33.16
N GLU A 227 6.77 2.61 34.22
CA GLU A 227 6.28 2.98 35.58
C GLU A 227 6.88 4.31 36.06
N PHE A 228 8.20 4.50 35.85
CA PHE A 228 8.89 5.73 36.23
C PHE A 228 8.39 6.95 35.44
N LEU A 229 8.14 6.81 34.13
CA LEU A 229 7.61 7.89 33.28
C LEU A 229 6.14 8.19 33.59
N ASN A 230 5.33 7.17 33.84
CA ASN A 230 3.94 7.32 34.22
C ASN A 230 3.81 8.04 35.58
N ALA A 231 4.66 7.70 36.56
CA ALA A 231 4.70 8.35 37.86
C ALA A 231 5.06 9.85 37.80
N ARG A 232 5.71 10.29 36.71
CA ARG A 232 6.07 11.69 36.43
C ARG A 232 5.13 12.43 35.49
N GLY A 233 4.01 11.84 35.12
CA GLY A 233 3.05 12.44 34.20
C GLY A 233 3.51 12.52 32.72
N TRP A 234 4.54 11.79 32.33
CA TRP A 234 5.11 11.78 30.97
C TRP A 234 4.58 10.62 30.11
N GLY A 235 3.54 9.94 30.59
CA GLY A 235 2.98 8.74 29.94
C GLY A 235 2.29 8.96 28.58
N SER A 236 2.15 10.22 28.12
CA SER A 236 1.49 10.55 26.84
C SER A 236 2.44 10.94 25.70
N VAL A 237 3.74 10.76 25.85
CA VAL A 237 4.75 11.25 24.91
C VAL A 237 5.40 10.11 24.07
N TRP A 238 4.85 8.86 24.14
CA TRP A 238 5.42 7.69 23.44
C TRP A 238 4.39 6.99 22.58
#